data_57dba0eda762940f9e5440231f96ec3d
#
_entry.id   57dba0eda762940f9e5440231f96ec3d
#
_cell.length_a   1.000
_cell.length_b   1.000
_cell.length_c   1.000
_cell.angle_alpha   90.00
_cell.angle_beta   90.00
_cell.angle_gamma   90.00
#
_symmetry.space_group_name_H-M   'P 1'
#
loop_
_entity.id
_entity.type
_entity.pdbx_description
1 polymer ?
#
loop_
_entity_poly.entity_id
_entity_poly.type
_entity_poly.pdbx_seq_one_letter_code
_entity_poly.pdbx_strand_id
1 'polypeptide(L)'
;MIIHLVAPRDKSKWNNVWKKCYNSIKDLPYEIKIWDDKEVDDELISDDGEFYNEYLSKLHPIYKWDYVRYVILGKYGGAYLDMDVEVKIDFFPLLNPNKVYLAEGTLNCMVSNHMMISPQDYWFWSATKEQIKYKLKSNFAKAKE
;
A
#
# COMPACT_ATOMS: atom_id res chain seq x y z
N MET A 1 -15.66 5.16 2.07
CA MET A 1 -14.19 4.98 2.10
C MET A 1 -13.89 3.50 2.16
N ILE A 2 -12.84 3.05 1.50
CA ILE A 2 -12.36 1.66 1.53
C ILE A 2 -11.08 1.61 2.36
N ILE A 3 -10.93 0.59 3.21
CA ILE A 3 -9.69 0.27 3.91
C ILE A 3 -9.04 -0.90 3.16
N HIS A 4 -7.81 -0.71 2.69
CA HIS A 4 -7.05 -1.70 1.94
C HIS A 4 -6.00 -2.35 2.83
N LEU A 5 -5.95 -3.68 2.81
CA LEU A 5 -4.96 -4.51 3.49
C LEU A 5 -4.32 -5.46 2.48
N VAL A 6 -3.03 -5.70 2.59
CA VAL A 6 -2.33 -6.75 1.82
C VAL A 6 -2.05 -7.92 2.75
N ALA A 7 -2.70 -9.05 2.52
CA ALA A 7 -2.58 -10.24 3.35
C ALA A 7 -3.14 -11.50 2.66
N PRO A 8 -2.72 -12.71 3.05
CA PRO A 8 -3.40 -13.94 2.65
C PRO A 8 -4.89 -13.90 3.05
N ARG A 9 -5.79 -14.30 2.14
CA ARG A 9 -7.23 -14.41 2.43
C ARG A 9 -7.54 -15.40 3.55
N ASP A 10 -6.73 -16.46 3.63
CA ASP A 10 -6.84 -17.46 4.67
C ASP A 10 -6.37 -16.90 6.01
N LYS A 11 -7.32 -16.46 6.83
CA LYS A 11 -7.06 -15.87 8.15
C LYS A 11 -6.42 -16.84 9.15
N SER A 12 -6.41 -18.16 8.87
CA SER A 12 -5.69 -19.14 9.69
C SER A 12 -4.18 -18.92 9.65
N LYS A 13 -3.67 -18.34 8.56
CA LYS A 13 -2.26 -17.99 8.36
C LYS A 13 -1.84 -16.70 9.06
N TRP A 14 -2.80 -15.96 9.62
CA TRP A 14 -2.49 -14.69 10.29
C TRP A 14 -1.98 -14.92 11.70
N ASN A 15 -0.93 -14.22 12.06
CA ASN A 15 -0.42 -14.20 13.42
C ASN A 15 -1.37 -13.42 14.37
N ASN A 16 -1.10 -13.48 15.67
CA ASN A 16 -1.96 -12.84 16.68
C ASN A 16 -1.99 -11.31 16.55
N VAL A 17 -0.89 -10.67 16.11
CA VAL A 17 -0.84 -9.22 15.91
C VAL A 17 -1.78 -8.83 14.78
N TRP A 18 -1.72 -9.51 13.63
CA TRP A 18 -2.60 -9.25 12.49
C TRP A 18 -4.07 -9.44 12.83
N LYS A 19 -4.40 -10.51 13.57
CA LYS A 19 -5.78 -10.76 14.04
C LYS A 19 -6.27 -9.63 14.95
N LYS A 20 -5.42 -9.17 15.88
CA LYS A 20 -5.74 -8.06 16.79
C LYS A 20 -5.97 -6.77 16.02
N CYS A 21 -5.07 -6.41 15.10
CA CYS A 21 -5.17 -5.19 14.30
C CYS A 21 -6.40 -5.22 13.37
N TYR A 22 -6.67 -6.35 12.72
CA TYR A 22 -7.89 -6.52 11.93
C TYR A 22 -9.17 -6.36 12.77
N ASN A 23 -9.19 -6.92 13.99
CA ASN A 23 -10.32 -6.77 14.90
C ASN A 23 -10.58 -5.31 15.31
N SER A 24 -9.57 -4.44 15.26
CA SER A 24 -9.75 -3.01 15.58
C SER A 24 -10.47 -2.23 14.48
N ILE A 25 -10.58 -2.78 13.27
CA ILE A 25 -11.19 -2.10 12.11
C ILE A 25 -12.42 -2.81 11.56
N LYS A 26 -12.60 -4.12 11.80
CA LYS A 26 -13.62 -4.96 11.14
C LYS A 26 -15.07 -4.50 11.39
N ASP A 27 -15.33 -3.84 12.51
CA ASP A 27 -16.66 -3.37 12.91
C ASP A 27 -16.85 -1.86 12.64
N LEU A 28 -15.86 -1.19 12.05
CA LEU A 28 -16.00 0.19 11.59
C LEU A 28 -16.91 0.27 10.33
N PRO A 29 -17.58 1.39 10.10
CA PRO A 29 -18.56 1.53 9.00
C PRO A 29 -17.87 1.74 7.62
N TYR A 30 -16.81 0.98 7.34
CA TYR A 30 -16.04 1.08 6.10
C TYR A 30 -15.95 -0.27 5.41
N GLU A 31 -15.90 -0.26 4.10
CA GLU A 31 -15.56 -1.45 3.32
C GLU A 31 -14.10 -1.84 3.57
N ILE A 32 -13.82 -3.11 3.83
CA ILE A 32 -12.46 -3.65 3.96
C ILE A 32 -12.15 -4.53 2.75
N LYS A 33 -11.15 -4.15 1.98
CA LYS A 33 -10.62 -4.94 0.86
C LYS A 33 -9.29 -5.56 1.26
N ILE A 34 -9.24 -6.89 1.29
CA ILE A 34 -8.01 -7.66 1.48
C ILE A 34 -7.50 -8.07 0.09
N TRP A 35 -6.26 -7.71 -0.19
CA TRP A 35 -5.54 -8.04 -1.41
C TRP A 35 -4.61 -9.21 -1.12
N ASP A 36 -4.86 -10.36 -1.71
CA ASP A 36 -3.94 -11.50 -1.66
C ASP A 36 -2.83 -11.36 -2.72
N ASP A 37 -1.84 -12.26 -2.67
CA ASP A 37 -0.69 -12.20 -3.58
C ASP A 37 -1.09 -12.21 -5.06
N LYS A 38 -2.11 -13.00 -5.42
CA LYS A 38 -2.58 -13.06 -6.81
C LYS A 38 -3.22 -11.73 -7.24
N GLU A 39 -4.06 -11.16 -6.40
CA GLU A 39 -4.69 -9.87 -6.69
C GLU A 39 -3.67 -8.73 -6.74
N VAL A 40 -2.63 -8.79 -5.90
CA VAL A 40 -1.50 -7.85 -5.96
C VAL A 40 -0.79 -7.95 -7.30
N ASP A 41 -0.47 -9.14 -7.76
CA ASP A 41 0.18 -9.36 -9.05
C ASP A 41 -0.71 -8.90 -10.22
N ASP A 42 -1.99 -9.26 -10.21
CA ASP A 42 -2.97 -8.84 -11.22
C ASP A 42 -3.09 -7.30 -11.28
N GLU A 43 -3.11 -6.63 -10.12
CA GLU A 43 -3.21 -5.17 -10.04
C GLU A 43 -1.95 -4.47 -10.55
N LEU A 44 -0.76 -4.99 -10.21
CA LEU A 44 0.52 -4.46 -10.69
C LEU A 44 0.68 -4.64 -12.20
N ILE A 45 0.27 -5.78 -12.75
CA ILE A 45 0.27 -6.03 -14.19
C ILE A 45 -0.70 -5.08 -14.91
N SER A 46 -1.86 -4.83 -14.32
CA SER A 46 -2.85 -3.89 -14.86
C SER A 46 -2.36 -2.44 -14.85
N ASP A 47 -1.58 -2.03 -13.84
CA ASP A 47 -1.04 -0.67 -13.73
C ASP A 47 0.12 -0.44 -14.72
N ASP A 48 1.11 -1.33 -14.72
CA ASP A 48 2.27 -1.30 -15.63
C ASP A 48 2.91 -2.69 -15.74
N GLY A 49 2.38 -3.50 -16.66
CA GLY A 49 2.83 -4.88 -16.85
C GLY A 49 4.28 -5.01 -17.31
N GLU A 50 4.80 -4.06 -18.09
CA GLU A 50 6.19 -4.04 -18.52
C GLU A 50 7.11 -3.83 -17.29
N PHE A 51 6.83 -2.82 -16.47
CA PHE A 51 7.59 -2.54 -15.26
C PHE A 51 7.53 -3.71 -14.26
N TYR A 52 6.35 -4.31 -14.09
CA TYR A 52 6.19 -5.49 -13.26
C TYR A 52 7.08 -6.64 -13.74
N ASN A 53 6.97 -7.02 -15.02
CA ASN A 53 7.68 -8.18 -15.56
C ASN A 53 9.21 -7.98 -15.64
N GLU A 54 9.65 -6.77 -15.97
CA GLU A 54 11.09 -6.51 -16.14
C GLU A 54 11.82 -6.20 -14.84
N TYR A 55 11.14 -5.68 -13.83
CA TYR A 55 11.77 -5.22 -12.59
C TYR A 55 11.16 -5.85 -11.33
N LEU A 56 9.88 -5.58 -11.01
CA LEU A 56 9.31 -5.95 -9.71
C LEU A 56 9.26 -7.46 -9.50
N SER A 57 8.90 -8.25 -10.51
CA SER A 57 8.81 -9.72 -10.42
C SER A 57 10.16 -10.39 -10.19
N LYS A 58 11.27 -9.70 -10.47
CA LYS A 58 12.64 -10.20 -10.30
C LYS A 58 13.25 -9.83 -8.95
N LEU A 59 12.56 -9.03 -8.16
CA LEU A 59 13.00 -8.60 -6.83
C LEU A 59 12.39 -9.48 -5.74
N HIS A 60 12.88 -9.30 -4.51
CA HIS A 60 12.24 -9.91 -3.35
C HIS A 60 10.77 -9.45 -3.24
N PRO A 61 9.81 -10.34 -2.91
CA PRO A 61 8.38 -10.03 -2.89
C PRO A 61 7.99 -8.79 -2.08
N ILE A 62 8.78 -8.41 -1.08
CA ILE A 62 8.53 -7.20 -0.29
C ILE A 62 8.43 -5.93 -1.16
N TYR A 63 9.21 -5.85 -2.24
CA TYR A 63 9.19 -4.67 -3.14
C TYR A 63 7.85 -4.53 -3.87
N LYS A 64 7.22 -5.65 -4.29
CA LYS A 64 5.91 -5.60 -4.92
C LYS A 64 4.83 -5.19 -3.90
N TRP A 65 4.90 -5.68 -2.64
CA TRP A 65 3.97 -5.31 -1.59
C TRP A 65 4.12 -3.84 -1.18
N ASP A 66 5.35 -3.32 -1.16
CA ASP A 66 5.61 -1.91 -0.92
C ASP A 66 5.14 -1.01 -2.08
N TYR A 67 5.24 -1.48 -3.31
CA TYR A 67 4.86 -0.70 -4.48
C TYR A 67 3.34 -0.71 -4.72
N VAL A 68 2.67 -1.85 -4.52
CA VAL A 68 1.23 -1.99 -4.80
C VAL A 68 0.37 -1.03 -3.99
N ARG A 69 0.79 -0.65 -2.78
CA ARG A 69 0.03 0.29 -1.94
C ARG A 69 -0.14 1.67 -2.60
N TYR A 70 0.84 2.11 -3.39
CA TYR A 70 0.76 3.36 -4.17
C TYR A 70 -0.15 3.22 -5.39
N VAL A 71 -0.17 2.05 -6.03
CA VAL A 71 -1.09 1.72 -7.12
C VAL A 71 -2.53 1.71 -6.62
N ILE A 72 -2.79 0.99 -5.52
CA ILE A 72 -4.11 0.89 -4.90
C ILE A 72 -4.64 2.27 -4.51
N LEU A 73 -3.87 3.06 -3.78
CA LEU A 73 -4.30 4.39 -3.35
C LEU A 73 -4.49 5.36 -4.51
N GLY A 74 -3.64 5.28 -5.54
CA GLY A 74 -3.83 6.08 -6.76
C GLY A 74 -5.12 5.74 -7.49
N LYS A 75 -5.44 4.46 -7.61
CA LYS A 75 -6.59 3.99 -8.40
C LYS A 75 -7.91 4.02 -7.66
N TYR A 76 -7.91 3.70 -6.37
CA TYR A 76 -9.14 3.52 -5.59
C TYR A 76 -9.32 4.57 -4.50
N GLY A 77 -8.27 5.26 -4.11
CA GLY A 77 -8.28 6.11 -2.92
C GLY A 77 -8.52 5.31 -1.64
N GLY A 78 -8.97 5.97 -0.58
CA GLY A 78 -9.26 5.34 0.70
C GLY A 78 -8.07 5.29 1.64
N ALA A 79 -8.03 4.31 2.52
CA ALA A 79 -6.96 4.12 3.49
C ALA A 79 -6.21 2.81 3.23
N TYR A 80 -4.89 2.85 3.13
CA TYR A 80 -4.02 1.68 3.18
C TYR A 80 -3.47 1.54 4.60
N LEU A 81 -3.57 0.35 5.17
CA LEU A 81 -3.00 0.00 6.47
C LEU A 81 -2.17 -1.29 6.35
N ASP A 82 -0.98 -1.30 6.92
CA ASP A 82 -0.26 -2.57 7.13
C ASP A 82 -1.00 -3.43 8.16
N MET A 83 -0.83 -4.75 8.07
CA MET A 83 -1.55 -5.71 8.93
C MET A 83 -1.21 -5.62 10.42
N ASP A 84 -0.18 -4.86 10.78
CA ASP A 84 0.26 -4.60 12.16
C ASP A 84 -0.13 -3.20 12.67
N VAL A 85 -0.94 -2.47 11.93
CA VAL A 85 -1.51 -1.18 12.36
C VAL A 85 -2.81 -1.39 13.13
N GLU A 86 -2.83 -1.02 14.41
CA GLU A 86 -4.02 -1.04 15.26
C GLU A 86 -4.69 0.33 15.30
N VAL A 87 -5.97 0.40 14.93
CA VAL A 87 -6.78 1.62 15.01
C VAL A 87 -7.47 1.67 16.36
N LYS A 88 -7.02 2.57 17.24
CA LYS A 88 -7.57 2.72 18.60
C LYS A 88 -8.87 3.51 18.65
N ILE A 89 -9.01 4.45 17.74
CA ILE A 89 -10.18 5.35 17.65
C ILE A 89 -10.47 5.55 16.17
N ASP A 90 -11.73 5.55 15.77
CA ASP A 90 -12.14 5.93 14.42
C ASP A 90 -11.89 7.44 14.20
N PHE A 91 -10.72 7.74 13.65
CA PHE A 91 -10.30 9.12 13.34
C PHE A 91 -10.62 9.53 11.91
N PHE A 92 -11.03 8.59 11.05
CA PHE A 92 -11.28 8.86 9.63
C PHE A 92 -12.30 9.98 9.37
N PRO A 93 -13.39 10.12 10.16
CA PRO A 93 -14.33 11.21 9.96
C PRO A 93 -13.75 12.62 10.21
N LEU A 94 -12.60 12.70 10.91
CA LEU A 94 -11.94 13.97 11.20
C LEU A 94 -11.04 14.45 10.04
N LEU A 95 -10.81 13.61 9.03
CA LEU A 95 -9.91 13.91 7.94
C LEU A 95 -10.63 14.67 6.82
N ASN A 96 -9.90 15.57 6.17
CA ASN A 96 -10.38 16.22 4.97
C ASN A 96 -10.30 15.23 3.79
N PRO A 97 -11.41 14.87 3.13
CA PRO A 97 -11.42 13.86 2.06
C PRO A 97 -10.65 14.26 0.80
N ASN A 98 -10.24 15.52 0.67
CA ASN A 98 -9.50 16.04 -0.48
C ASN A 98 -7.99 16.13 -0.23
N LYS A 99 -7.49 15.59 0.89
CA LYS A 99 -6.07 15.63 1.25
C LYS A 99 -5.47 14.23 1.36
N VAL A 100 -4.17 14.16 1.11
CA VAL A 100 -3.35 12.98 1.42
C VAL A 100 -2.83 13.07 2.84
N TYR A 101 -2.89 11.97 3.57
CA TYR A 101 -2.34 11.82 4.91
C TYR A 101 -1.34 10.68 4.91
N LEU A 102 -0.18 10.93 5.46
CA LEU A 102 0.93 9.99 5.57
C LEU A 102 1.35 9.90 7.03
N ALA A 103 1.67 8.70 7.48
CA ALA A 103 2.17 8.53 8.84
C ALA A 103 3.59 9.10 8.98
N GLU A 104 3.87 9.73 10.11
CA GLU A 104 5.24 10.12 10.46
C GLU A 104 6.05 8.87 10.83
N GLY A 105 7.27 8.80 10.32
CA GLY A 105 8.20 7.74 10.66
C GLY A 105 8.90 8.00 12.00
N THR A 106 9.60 7.00 12.51
CA THR A 106 10.31 7.06 13.79
C THR A 106 11.53 7.98 13.81
N LEU A 107 12.05 8.32 12.64
CA LEU A 107 13.14 9.29 12.48
C LEU A 107 12.57 10.61 11.99
N ASN A 108 13.05 11.72 12.56
CA ASN A 108 12.63 13.07 12.19
C ASN A 108 12.70 13.28 10.66
N CYS A 109 11.65 13.86 10.10
CA CYS A 109 11.49 14.13 8.66
C CYS A 109 11.33 12.90 7.76
N MET A 110 11.10 11.71 8.31
CA MET A 110 10.76 10.54 7.51
C MET A 110 9.26 10.31 7.49
N VAL A 111 8.76 9.89 6.33
CA VAL A 111 7.39 9.43 6.13
C VAL A 111 7.40 7.91 6.09
N SER A 112 6.50 7.29 6.82
CA SER A 112 6.28 5.85 6.79
C SER A 112 5.09 5.51 5.89
N ASN A 113 5.19 4.39 5.18
CA ASN A 113 4.16 3.91 4.27
C ASN A 113 3.24 2.83 4.86
N HIS A 114 3.32 2.60 6.18
CA HIS A 114 2.49 1.61 6.87
C HIS A 114 1.03 2.06 7.05
N MET A 115 0.79 3.37 7.01
CA MET A 115 -0.55 3.96 7.04
C MET A 115 -0.58 5.18 6.13
N MET A 116 -1.45 5.15 5.14
CA MET A 116 -1.62 6.22 4.16
C MET A 116 -3.09 6.37 3.79
N ILE A 117 -3.56 7.60 3.65
CA ILE A 117 -4.96 7.90 3.30
C ILE A 117 -4.96 8.91 2.17
N SER A 118 -5.82 8.71 1.17
CA SER A 118 -5.83 9.56 -0.02
C SER A 118 -7.20 9.60 -0.69
N PRO A 119 -7.54 10.73 -1.33
CA PRO A 119 -8.57 10.72 -2.37
C PRO A 119 -8.12 9.86 -3.54
N GLN A 120 -9.10 9.35 -4.31
CA GLN A 120 -8.86 8.64 -5.57
C GLN A 120 -8.22 9.59 -6.60
N ASP A 121 -7.43 9.02 -7.52
CA ASP A 121 -6.79 9.73 -8.64
C ASP A 121 -5.93 10.94 -8.24
N TYR A 122 -5.36 10.92 -7.04
CA TYR A 122 -4.52 12.00 -6.57
C TYR A 122 -3.14 11.95 -7.21
N TRP A 123 -2.71 13.06 -7.82
CA TRP A 123 -1.47 13.19 -8.62
C TRP A 123 -0.19 12.71 -7.89
N PHE A 124 -0.16 12.82 -6.57
CA PHE A 124 0.97 12.44 -5.73
C PHE A 124 1.42 10.99 -5.95
N TRP A 125 0.46 10.07 -6.14
CA TRP A 125 0.77 8.66 -6.35
C TRP A 125 1.40 8.39 -7.71
N SER A 126 0.96 9.08 -8.76
CA SER A 126 1.61 8.99 -10.06
C SER A 126 3.05 9.48 -9.99
N ALA A 127 3.29 10.63 -9.36
CA ALA A 127 4.64 11.15 -9.17
C ALA A 127 5.52 10.22 -8.33
N THR A 128 4.98 9.64 -7.26
CA THR A 128 5.69 8.66 -6.41
C THR A 128 6.08 7.42 -7.21
N LYS A 129 5.15 6.84 -7.97
CA LYS A 129 5.41 5.67 -8.81
C LYS A 129 6.51 5.95 -9.84
N GLU A 130 6.45 7.07 -10.54
CA GLU A 130 7.46 7.45 -11.53
C GLU A 130 8.86 7.62 -10.92
N GLN A 131 8.98 8.19 -9.72
CA GLN A 131 10.26 8.30 -9.01
C GLN A 131 10.81 6.92 -8.62
N ILE A 132 9.96 6.00 -8.16
CA ILE A 132 10.38 4.62 -7.83
C ILE A 132 10.85 3.90 -9.09
N LYS A 133 10.10 3.98 -10.18
CA LYS A 133 10.46 3.39 -11.47
C LYS A 133 11.81 3.91 -11.96
N TYR A 134 12.01 5.22 -11.92
CA TYR A 134 13.28 5.83 -12.32
C TYR A 134 14.46 5.30 -11.51
N LYS A 135 14.34 5.26 -10.18
CA LYS A 135 15.40 4.76 -9.30
C LYS A 135 15.68 3.28 -9.51
N LEU A 136 14.66 2.44 -9.66
CA LEU A 136 14.87 1.01 -9.92
C LEU A 136 15.53 0.77 -11.27
N LYS A 137 15.05 1.41 -12.35
CA LYS A 137 15.68 1.30 -13.68
C LYS A 137 17.16 1.72 -13.66
N SER A 138 17.48 2.82 -12.98
CA SER A 138 18.86 3.29 -12.84
C SER A 138 19.75 2.29 -12.08
N ASN A 139 19.24 1.68 -11.01
CA ASN A 139 19.99 0.69 -10.24
C ASN A 139 20.21 -0.60 -11.02
N PHE A 140 19.22 -1.07 -11.78
CA PHE A 140 19.38 -2.24 -12.66
C PHE A 140 20.36 -1.99 -13.81
N ALA A 141 20.42 -0.78 -14.35
CA ALA A 141 21.41 -0.41 -15.37
C ALA A 141 22.83 -0.48 -14.81
N LYS A 142 23.07 0.13 -13.64
CA LYS A 142 24.38 0.11 -12.96
C LYS A 142 24.85 -1.28 -12.55
N ALA A 143 23.94 -2.20 -12.24
CA ALA A 143 24.28 -3.57 -11.86
C ALA A 143 24.71 -4.45 -13.06
N LYS A 144 24.56 -3.94 -14.29
CA LYS A 144 24.97 -4.62 -15.54
C LYS A 144 26.33 -4.12 -16.08
N GLU A 145 26.88 -3.06 -15.53
CA GLU A 145 28.24 -2.53 -15.81
C GLU A 145 29.29 -3.24 -14.92
#